data_1bd7a1ad1b90ca30e02d9e2d82f4faff
#
_entry.id   1bd7a1ad1b90ca30e02d9e2d82f4faff
#
_cell.length_a   1.000
_cell.length_b   1.000
_cell.length_c   1.000
_cell.angle_alpha   90.00
_cell.angle_beta   90.00
_cell.angle_gamma   90.00
#
_symmetry.space_group_name_H-M   'P 1'
#
loop_
_entity.id
_entity.type
_entity.pdbx_description
1 polymer ?
#
loop_
_entity_poly.entity_id
_entity_poly.type
_entity_poly.pdbx_seq_one_letter_code
_entity_poly.pdbx_strand_id
1 'polypeptide(L)'
;RKCKRYKKNIVNYGFFLESNLFKLQKELTSENYMPSSYVCFTVFEPKVRKVAAPAFRDRVLQHSLVSQIEPLFEKKFIHNSYACRKNKGTHFGIKRVKKFLQAARSIYGKSTPIYCLRMDIEKFFASVSWDVLIPIINKTILCEKTKKLIEKIVTKHRCFDINGNFIKAPYDVINSEKRKGLPIGNLTSQLFANIYLNELDHFVKEILRVKWYARYMDDFLIIHPDRNYLKEMRDAIKMFLEYELKLKFHPKKVIIQNVRTGLPF
;
A
#
# COMPACT_ATOMS: atom_id res chain seq x y z
N ARG A 1 -11.34 -16.94 9.19
CA ARG A 1 -11.00 -17.58 10.48
C ARG A 1 -9.69 -18.41 10.47
N LYS A 2 -9.04 -18.57 9.32
CA LYS A 2 -7.83 -19.43 9.18
C LYS A 2 -6.77 -19.04 10.21
N CYS A 3 -6.26 -20.02 10.96
CA CYS A 3 -5.23 -19.87 12.00
C CYS A 3 -5.57 -18.94 13.19
N LYS A 4 -6.81 -18.45 13.32
CA LYS A 4 -7.20 -17.50 14.39
C LYS A 4 -8.55 -17.84 15.04
N ARG A 5 -9.09 -19.05 14.80
CA ARG A 5 -10.43 -19.44 15.25
C ARG A 5 -10.58 -19.51 16.79
N TYR A 6 -9.49 -19.62 17.53
CA TYR A 6 -9.48 -19.70 19.00
C TYR A 6 -9.44 -18.32 19.70
N LYS A 7 -9.29 -17.22 18.95
CA LYS A 7 -9.28 -15.89 19.56
C LYS A 7 -10.68 -15.53 20.05
N LYS A 8 -10.81 -15.13 21.33
CA LYS A 8 -12.08 -14.84 22.02
C LYS A 8 -13.02 -13.95 21.20
N ASN A 9 -12.49 -12.88 20.61
CA ASN A 9 -13.29 -11.95 19.78
C ASN A 9 -13.84 -12.60 18.49
N ILE A 10 -13.13 -13.57 17.90
CA ILE A 10 -13.57 -14.30 16.71
C ILE A 10 -14.60 -15.37 17.10
N VAL A 11 -14.37 -16.04 18.22
CA VAL A 11 -15.32 -17.02 18.77
C VAL A 11 -16.65 -16.35 19.08
N ASN A 12 -16.62 -15.26 19.87
CA ASN A 12 -17.84 -14.51 20.25
C ASN A 12 -18.60 -13.99 19.03
N TYR A 13 -17.91 -13.45 18.03
CA TYR A 13 -18.57 -13.03 16.78
C TYR A 13 -19.22 -14.22 16.05
N GLY A 14 -18.58 -15.38 16.10
CA GLY A 14 -19.04 -16.60 15.44
C GLY A 14 -20.26 -17.24 16.10
N PHE A 15 -20.44 -17.12 17.42
CA PHE A 15 -21.64 -17.62 18.11
C PHE A 15 -22.91 -16.92 17.62
N PHE A 16 -22.84 -15.64 17.32
CA PHE A 16 -23.96 -14.83 16.84
C PHE A 16 -23.74 -14.40 15.38
N LEU A 17 -23.23 -15.31 14.53
CA LEU A 17 -22.78 -14.96 13.19
C LEU A 17 -23.89 -14.31 12.35
N GLU A 18 -25.06 -14.94 12.28
CA GLU A 18 -26.18 -14.44 11.47
C GLU A 18 -26.67 -13.08 11.96
N SER A 19 -26.94 -12.95 13.25
CA SER A 19 -27.37 -11.68 13.84
C SER A 19 -26.37 -10.55 13.59
N ASN A 20 -25.06 -10.86 13.72
CA ASN A 20 -23.99 -9.90 13.46
C ASN A 20 -23.90 -9.50 11.97
N LEU A 21 -24.13 -10.46 11.05
CA LEU A 21 -24.13 -10.17 9.63
C LEU A 21 -25.38 -9.37 9.22
N PHE A 22 -26.57 -9.72 9.70
CA PHE A 22 -27.78 -8.94 9.43
C PHE A 22 -27.69 -7.51 10.00
N LYS A 23 -27.13 -7.36 11.21
CA LYS A 23 -26.88 -6.03 11.77
C LYS A 23 -25.96 -5.21 10.88
N LEU A 24 -24.82 -5.81 10.42
CA LEU A 24 -23.90 -5.15 9.52
C LEU A 24 -24.54 -4.80 8.18
N GLN A 25 -25.35 -5.70 7.61
CA GLN A 25 -26.10 -5.47 6.38
C GLN A 25 -27.05 -4.29 6.54
N LYS A 26 -27.84 -4.26 7.63
CA LYS A 26 -28.78 -3.16 7.92
C LYS A 26 -28.05 -1.81 8.01
N GLU A 27 -26.90 -1.76 8.70
CA GLU A 27 -26.09 -0.55 8.82
C GLU A 27 -25.55 -0.09 7.45
N LEU A 28 -25.14 -1.01 6.59
CA LEU A 28 -24.66 -0.70 5.24
C LEU A 28 -25.78 -0.21 4.32
N THR A 29 -26.94 -0.88 4.37
CA THR A 29 -28.12 -0.52 3.55
C THR A 29 -28.64 0.87 3.92
N SER A 30 -28.68 1.18 5.23
CA SER A 30 -29.13 2.49 5.74
C SER A 30 -28.03 3.57 5.71
N GLU A 31 -26.84 3.27 5.18
CA GLU A 31 -25.66 4.15 5.16
C GLU A 31 -25.19 4.62 6.56
N ASN A 32 -25.65 3.98 7.63
CA ASN A 32 -25.31 4.34 9.03
C ASN A 32 -24.06 3.61 9.54
N TYR A 33 -23.42 2.77 8.72
CA TYR A 33 -22.18 2.11 9.13
C TYR A 33 -21.12 3.13 9.56
N MET A 34 -20.50 2.85 10.71
CA MET A 34 -19.31 3.55 11.19
C MET A 34 -18.25 2.53 11.60
N PRO A 35 -16.97 2.75 11.22
CA PRO A 35 -15.87 1.90 11.67
C PRO A 35 -15.81 1.86 13.19
N SER A 36 -15.61 0.67 13.74
CA SER A 36 -15.36 0.49 15.18
C SER A 36 -13.98 1.06 15.55
N SER A 37 -13.74 1.24 16.81
CA SER A 37 -12.45 1.68 17.32
C SER A 37 -11.36 0.66 17.04
N TYR A 38 -10.17 1.15 16.74
CA TYR A 38 -8.95 0.36 16.54
C TYR A 38 -8.26 0.11 17.88
N VAL A 39 -7.68 -1.07 18.02
CA VAL A 39 -6.74 -1.36 19.10
C VAL A 39 -5.32 -1.17 18.56
N CYS A 40 -4.58 -0.23 19.15
CA CYS A 40 -3.24 0.13 18.73
C CYS A 40 -2.19 -0.54 19.63
N PHE A 41 -1.19 -1.16 19.01
CA PHE A 41 -0.07 -1.79 19.70
C PHE A 41 1.19 -1.76 18.83
N THR A 42 2.33 -1.95 19.48
CA THR A 42 3.63 -1.99 18.80
C THR A 42 4.06 -3.43 18.57
N VAL A 43 4.51 -3.72 17.36
CA VAL A 43 5.18 -4.97 16.97
C VAL A 43 6.66 -4.66 16.80
N PHE A 44 7.54 -5.46 17.40
CA PHE A 44 8.98 -5.19 17.44
C PHE A 44 9.78 -5.93 16.37
N GLU A 45 9.27 -7.04 15.85
CA GLU A 45 9.94 -7.88 14.85
C GLU A 45 9.20 -7.88 13.50
N PRO A 46 9.94 -7.91 12.36
CA PRO A 46 11.40 -7.72 12.18
C PRO A 46 11.85 -6.26 12.31
N LYS A 47 10.93 -5.32 12.42
CA LYS A 47 11.13 -3.89 12.65
C LYS A 47 10.02 -3.35 13.53
N VAL A 48 10.35 -2.37 14.35
CA VAL A 48 9.35 -1.68 15.18
C VAL A 48 8.27 -1.05 14.28
N ARG A 49 7.02 -1.49 14.48
CA ARG A 49 5.86 -0.99 13.75
C ARG A 49 4.70 -0.78 14.70
N LYS A 50 4.07 0.36 14.59
CA LYS A 50 2.80 0.64 15.27
C LYS A 50 1.66 0.13 14.39
N VAL A 51 0.87 -0.78 14.93
CA VAL A 51 -0.23 -1.45 14.24
C VAL A 51 -1.55 -0.99 14.83
N ALA A 52 -2.50 -0.62 13.99
CA ALA A 52 -3.88 -0.33 14.37
C ALA A 52 -4.77 -1.49 13.90
N ALA A 53 -5.15 -2.36 14.83
CA ALA A 53 -5.96 -3.53 14.53
C ALA A 53 -7.46 -3.18 14.54
N PRO A 54 -8.19 -3.35 13.44
CA PRO A 54 -9.63 -3.14 13.40
C PRO A 54 -10.38 -4.25 14.14
N ALA A 55 -11.57 -3.95 14.64
CA ALA A 55 -12.48 -4.94 15.21
C ALA A 55 -12.77 -6.06 14.19
N PHE A 56 -13.15 -7.26 14.67
CA PHE A 56 -13.38 -8.40 13.78
C PHE A 56 -14.54 -8.14 12.80
N ARG A 57 -15.58 -7.46 13.25
CA ARG A 57 -16.70 -6.99 12.43
C ARG A 57 -16.22 -6.17 11.22
N ASP A 58 -15.34 -5.20 11.46
CA ASP A 58 -14.84 -4.33 10.39
C ASP A 58 -13.89 -5.08 9.45
N ARG A 59 -13.16 -6.08 9.96
CA ARG A 59 -12.38 -6.98 9.08
C ARG A 59 -13.26 -7.78 8.15
N VAL A 60 -14.43 -8.26 8.62
CA VAL A 60 -15.41 -8.94 7.76
C VAL A 60 -15.87 -8.01 6.63
N LEU A 61 -16.25 -6.78 6.98
CA LEU A 61 -16.62 -5.78 5.99
C LEU A 61 -15.49 -5.45 5.01
N GLN A 62 -14.28 -5.20 5.52
CA GLN A 62 -13.13 -4.88 4.67
C GLN A 62 -12.80 -6.02 3.70
N HIS A 63 -12.91 -7.28 4.12
CA HIS A 63 -12.75 -8.42 3.22
C HIS A 63 -13.84 -8.45 2.14
N SER A 64 -15.10 -8.22 2.50
CA SER A 64 -16.20 -8.16 1.53
C SER A 64 -15.98 -7.01 0.54
N LEU A 65 -15.68 -5.80 1.02
CA LEU A 65 -15.42 -4.64 0.17
C LEU A 65 -14.26 -4.89 -0.79
N VAL A 66 -13.10 -5.33 -0.26
CA VAL A 66 -11.90 -5.57 -1.08
C VAL A 66 -12.17 -6.64 -2.14
N SER A 67 -12.90 -7.72 -1.81
CA SER A 67 -13.21 -8.76 -2.79
C SER A 67 -14.01 -8.25 -3.99
N GLN A 68 -14.79 -7.18 -3.82
CA GLN A 68 -15.58 -6.57 -4.89
C GLN A 68 -14.80 -5.52 -5.69
N ILE A 69 -14.00 -4.70 -5.00
CA ILE A 69 -13.33 -3.58 -5.68
C ILE A 69 -11.93 -3.93 -6.23
N GLU A 70 -11.21 -4.87 -5.58
CA GLU A 70 -9.85 -5.29 -6.01
C GLU A 70 -9.80 -5.67 -7.51
N PRO A 71 -10.74 -6.45 -8.08
CA PRO A 71 -10.69 -6.81 -9.49
C PRO A 71 -10.78 -5.62 -10.46
N LEU A 72 -11.40 -4.52 -10.04
CA LEU A 72 -11.51 -3.30 -10.84
C LEU A 72 -10.16 -2.59 -10.96
N PHE A 73 -9.40 -2.56 -9.85
CA PHE A 73 -8.08 -1.94 -9.80
C PHE A 73 -6.99 -2.86 -10.31
N GLU A 74 -7.10 -4.18 -10.12
CA GLU A 74 -6.10 -5.15 -10.58
C GLU A 74 -5.88 -5.06 -12.11
N LYS A 75 -6.93 -4.74 -12.87
CA LYS A 75 -6.85 -4.51 -14.33
C LYS A 75 -6.04 -3.28 -14.71
N LYS A 76 -5.88 -2.32 -13.79
CA LYS A 76 -5.17 -1.05 -14.00
C LYS A 76 -3.73 -1.10 -13.51
N PHE A 77 -3.39 -2.06 -12.66
CA PHE A 77 -2.05 -2.18 -12.11
C PHE A 77 -1.05 -2.67 -13.16
N ILE A 78 0.10 -2.04 -13.22
CA ILE A 78 1.18 -2.52 -14.09
C ILE A 78 1.59 -3.94 -13.73
N HIS A 79 2.14 -4.67 -14.71
CA HIS A 79 2.60 -6.05 -14.47
C HIS A 79 3.69 -6.14 -13.40
N ASN A 80 4.58 -5.15 -13.30
CA ASN A 80 5.78 -5.17 -12.46
C ASN A 80 5.59 -4.55 -11.06
N SER A 81 4.38 -4.54 -10.55
CA SER A 81 4.03 -4.25 -9.15
C SER A 81 3.66 -5.56 -8.44
N TYR A 82 4.25 -5.86 -7.27
CA TYR A 82 4.26 -7.22 -6.71
C TYR A 82 3.66 -7.38 -5.33
N ALA A 83 3.68 -6.35 -4.50
CA ALA A 83 3.23 -6.46 -3.11
C ALA A 83 1.71 -6.57 -3.00
N CYS A 84 1.22 -7.42 -2.10
CA CYS A 84 -0.20 -7.57 -1.77
C CYS A 84 -1.12 -7.80 -2.99
N ARG A 85 -0.66 -8.51 -4.00
CA ARG A 85 -1.42 -8.89 -5.19
C ARG A 85 -1.47 -10.41 -5.34
N LYS A 86 -2.58 -10.96 -5.82
CA LYS A 86 -2.76 -12.40 -6.07
C LYS A 86 -1.75 -12.88 -7.12
N ASN A 87 -1.16 -14.05 -6.91
CA ASN A 87 -0.17 -14.66 -7.80
C ASN A 87 1.09 -13.81 -8.05
N LYS A 88 1.33 -12.80 -7.22
CA LYS A 88 2.54 -11.96 -7.18
C LYS A 88 3.29 -12.23 -5.86
N GLY A 89 4.14 -11.35 -5.45
CA GLY A 89 4.89 -11.45 -4.19
C GLY A 89 6.39 -11.41 -4.41
N THR A 90 7.15 -11.53 -3.33
CA THR A 90 8.61 -11.33 -3.30
C THR A 90 9.34 -12.23 -4.30
N HIS A 91 9.05 -13.53 -4.29
CA HIS A 91 9.72 -14.47 -5.19
C HIS A 91 9.48 -14.17 -6.67
N PHE A 92 8.25 -13.76 -7.01
CA PHE A 92 7.93 -13.39 -8.39
C PHE A 92 8.67 -12.11 -8.80
N GLY A 93 8.73 -11.11 -7.92
CA GLY A 93 9.49 -9.89 -8.11
C GLY A 93 10.98 -10.16 -8.33
N ILE A 94 11.60 -10.98 -7.48
CA ILE A 94 13.01 -11.37 -7.61
C ILE A 94 13.28 -12.05 -8.96
N LYS A 95 12.43 -13.01 -9.36
CA LYS A 95 12.56 -13.69 -10.68
C LYS A 95 12.49 -12.67 -11.83
N ARG A 96 11.61 -11.68 -11.71
CA ARG A 96 11.47 -10.64 -12.75
C ARG A 96 12.67 -9.72 -12.82
N VAL A 97 13.19 -9.27 -11.68
CA VAL A 97 14.40 -8.43 -11.62
C VAL A 97 15.62 -9.19 -12.19
N LYS A 98 15.76 -10.49 -11.89
CA LYS A 98 16.79 -11.34 -12.55
C LYS A 98 16.66 -11.32 -14.08
N LYS A 99 15.43 -11.45 -14.60
CA LYS A 99 15.19 -11.35 -16.07
C LYS A 99 15.55 -9.96 -16.62
N PHE A 100 15.30 -8.88 -15.88
CA PHE A 100 15.73 -7.55 -16.31
C PHE A 100 17.25 -7.45 -16.42
N LEU A 101 17.99 -7.98 -15.44
CA LEU A 101 19.45 -7.99 -15.47
C LEU A 101 20.01 -8.83 -16.63
N GLN A 102 19.41 -9.99 -16.89
CA GLN A 102 19.78 -10.84 -18.02
C GLN A 102 19.55 -10.11 -19.36
N ALA A 103 18.38 -9.49 -19.54
CA ALA A 103 18.05 -8.72 -20.73
C ALA A 103 18.96 -7.50 -20.91
N ALA A 104 19.29 -6.78 -19.82
CA ALA A 104 20.23 -5.67 -19.86
C ALA A 104 21.63 -6.13 -20.32
N ARG A 105 22.13 -7.23 -19.76
CA ARG A 105 23.43 -7.80 -20.15
C ARG A 105 23.46 -8.31 -21.58
N SER A 106 22.34 -8.85 -22.07
CA SER A 106 22.22 -9.28 -23.48
C SER A 106 22.26 -8.10 -24.44
N ILE A 107 21.64 -6.98 -24.08
CA ILE A 107 21.55 -5.79 -24.97
C ILE A 107 22.85 -4.98 -24.94
N TYR A 108 23.42 -4.76 -23.77
CA TYR A 108 24.56 -3.84 -23.59
C TYR A 108 25.92 -4.54 -23.49
N GLY A 109 25.92 -5.88 -23.47
CA GLY A 109 27.14 -6.68 -23.33
C GLY A 109 27.49 -7.00 -21.87
N LYS A 110 28.23 -8.11 -21.66
CA LYS A 110 28.59 -8.60 -20.32
C LYS A 110 29.60 -7.72 -19.59
N SER A 111 30.44 -7.00 -20.32
CA SER A 111 31.49 -6.10 -19.80
C SER A 111 30.88 -4.76 -19.32
N THR A 112 29.77 -4.32 -19.90
CA THR A 112 29.14 -3.04 -19.57
C THR A 112 28.64 -3.04 -18.12
N PRO A 113 29.02 -2.04 -17.31
CA PRO A 113 28.49 -1.91 -15.96
C PRO A 113 26.98 -1.61 -16.02
N ILE A 114 26.23 -2.35 -15.23
CA ILE A 114 24.78 -2.12 -15.06
C ILE A 114 24.58 -1.54 -13.67
N TYR A 115 23.76 -0.50 -13.58
CA TYR A 115 23.41 0.16 -12.33
C TYR A 115 21.95 -0.08 -11.97
N CYS A 116 21.66 -0.07 -10.68
CA CYS A 116 20.33 -0.09 -10.12
C CYS A 116 20.13 1.18 -9.28
N LEU A 117 19.12 1.97 -9.64
CA LEU A 117 18.56 2.99 -8.79
C LEU A 117 17.49 2.34 -7.93
N ARG A 118 17.73 2.30 -6.63
CA ARG A 118 16.76 1.86 -5.62
C ARG A 118 16.20 3.06 -4.89
N MET A 119 14.90 3.07 -4.66
CA MET A 119 14.17 4.17 -4.03
C MET A 119 13.15 3.63 -3.02
N ASP A 120 12.97 4.34 -1.92
CA ASP A 120 12.02 4.03 -0.84
C ASP A 120 11.31 5.34 -0.43
N ILE A 121 10.04 5.27 -0.05
CA ILE A 121 9.25 6.43 0.36
C ILE A 121 9.29 6.57 1.88
N GLU A 122 9.51 7.79 2.36
CA GLU A 122 9.55 8.07 3.79
C GLU A 122 8.19 7.88 4.45
N LYS A 123 8.12 7.02 5.46
CA LYS A 123 6.90 6.77 6.27
C LYS A 123 5.65 6.63 5.41
N PHE A 124 5.72 5.86 4.33
CA PHE A 124 4.71 5.83 3.27
C PHE A 124 3.27 5.77 3.80
N PHE A 125 2.90 4.77 4.62
CA PHE A 125 1.53 4.63 5.12
C PHE A 125 1.05 5.85 5.92
N ALA A 126 1.93 6.49 6.66
CA ALA A 126 1.62 7.72 7.41
C ALA A 126 1.53 8.97 6.52
N SER A 127 2.14 8.93 5.35
CA SER A 127 2.25 10.07 4.43
C SER A 127 1.16 10.12 3.38
N VAL A 128 0.40 9.03 3.18
CA VAL A 128 -0.68 8.96 2.17
C VAL A 128 -1.72 10.05 2.42
N SER A 129 -1.87 10.98 1.48
CA SER A 129 -2.87 12.06 1.54
C SER A 129 -4.25 11.53 1.16
N TRP A 130 -5.26 11.80 2.00
CA TRP A 130 -6.65 11.43 1.70
C TRP A 130 -7.22 12.25 0.55
N ASP A 131 -6.78 13.51 0.42
CA ASP A 131 -7.22 14.42 -0.64
C ASP A 131 -6.71 14.01 -2.03
N VAL A 132 -5.66 13.18 -2.08
CA VAL A 132 -5.17 12.56 -3.31
C VAL A 132 -5.78 11.16 -3.49
N LEU A 133 -5.84 10.35 -2.43
CA LEU A 133 -6.32 8.97 -2.49
C LEU A 133 -7.79 8.86 -2.89
N ILE A 134 -8.65 9.63 -2.22
CA ILE A 134 -10.11 9.53 -2.42
C ILE A 134 -10.50 9.86 -3.87
N PRO A 135 -10.02 10.95 -4.49
CA PRO A 135 -10.26 11.21 -5.91
C PRO A 135 -9.78 10.09 -6.85
N ILE A 136 -8.58 9.51 -6.59
CA ILE A 136 -8.07 8.39 -7.40
C ILE A 136 -9.04 7.20 -7.36
N ILE A 137 -9.50 6.83 -6.16
CA ILE A 137 -10.47 5.74 -5.99
C ILE A 137 -11.79 6.07 -6.70
N ASN A 138 -12.29 7.29 -6.54
CA ASN A 138 -13.57 7.73 -7.08
C ASN A 138 -13.62 7.75 -8.61
N LYS A 139 -12.48 7.90 -9.29
CA LYS A 139 -12.39 7.75 -10.76
C LYS A 139 -12.75 6.32 -11.24
N THR A 140 -12.65 5.33 -10.37
CA THR A 140 -12.89 3.92 -10.73
C THR A 140 -14.18 3.38 -10.13
N ILE A 141 -14.53 3.78 -8.93
CA ILE A 141 -15.74 3.35 -8.23
C ILE A 141 -16.88 4.30 -8.60
N LEU A 142 -17.94 3.77 -9.23
CA LEU A 142 -19.08 4.57 -9.67
C LEU A 142 -20.19 4.64 -8.61
N CYS A 143 -20.33 3.61 -7.77
CA CYS A 143 -21.40 3.52 -6.77
C CYS A 143 -21.18 4.51 -5.63
N GLU A 144 -22.07 5.49 -5.47
CA GLU A 144 -21.96 6.54 -4.43
C GLU A 144 -21.97 5.98 -3.01
N LYS A 145 -22.77 4.95 -2.72
CA LYS A 145 -22.76 4.28 -1.41
C LYS A 145 -21.39 3.67 -1.09
N THR A 146 -20.75 3.07 -2.10
CA THR A 146 -19.41 2.49 -1.95
C THR A 146 -18.36 3.58 -1.75
N LYS A 147 -18.43 4.71 -2.45
CA LYS A 147 -17.54 5.86 -2.25
C LYS A 147 -17.63 6.40 -0.82
N LYS A 148 -18.85 6.66 -0.33
CA LYS A 148 -19.09 7.10 1.05
C LYS A 148 -18.57 6.11 2.09
N LEU A 149 -18.74 4.79 1.84
CA LEU A 149 -18.21 3.75 2.72
C LEU A 149 -16.68 3.78 2.77
N ILE A 150 -16.04 3.87 1.60
CA ILE A 150 -14.57 3.96 1.50
C ILE A 150 -14.07 5.22 2.22
N GLU A 151 -14.72 6.36 2.02
CA GLU A 151 -14.36 7.61 2.71
C GLU A 151 -14.46 7.45 4.23
N LYS A 152 -15.53 6.83 4.76
CA LYS A 152 -15.64 6.53 6.20
C LYS A 152 -14.50 5.64 6.69
N ILE A 153 -14.12 4.61 5.93
CA ILE A 153 -13.02 3.70 6.27
C ILE A 153 -11.67 4.43 6.26
N VAL A 154 -11.48 5.39 5.35
CA VAL A 154 -10.23 6.16 5.22
C VAL A 154 -10.13 7.28 6.26
N THR A 155 -11.25 7.94 6.61
CA THR A 155 -11.22 9.18 7.41
C THR A 155 -11.65 9.03 8.86
N LYS A 156 -12.46 8.03 9.19
CA LYS A 156 -13.04 7.88 10.54
C LYS A 156 -12.25 6.86 11.37
N HIS A 157 -11.32 7.36 12.17
CA HIS A 157 -10.46 6.53 13.00
C HIS A 157 -10.58 6.94 14.48
N ARG A 158 -10.96 5.99 15.33
CA ARG A 158 -10.86 6.11 16.78
C ARG A 158 -9.94 5.01 17.27
N CYS A 159 -8.94 5.36 18.06
CA CYS A 159 -7.90 4.42 18.48
C CYS A 159 -7.81 4.39 20.01
N PHE A 160 -7.61 3.18 20.53
CA PHE A 160 -7.37 2.91 21.93
C PHE A 160 -6.12 2.05 22.06
N ASP A 161 -5.40 2.19 23.17
CA ASP A 161 -4.32 1.27 23.51
C ASP A 161 -4.87 -0.10 23.98
N ILE A 162 -3.97 -1.01 24.31
CA ILE A 162 -4.34 -2.34 24.82
C ILE A 162 -5.03 -2.29 26.21
N ASN A 163 -4.88 -1.19 26.95
CA ASN A 163 -5.48 -0.96 28.25
C ASN A 163 -6.82 -0.21 28.16
N GLY A 164 -7.25 0.16 26.94
CA GLY A 164 -8.50 0.87 26.71
C GLY A 164 -8.41 2.40 26.84
N ASN A 165 -7.20 2.98 26.93
CA ASN A 165 -7.02 4.42 26.93
C ASN A 165 -7.14 5.00 25.53
N PHE A 166 -7.86 6.11 25.40
CA PHE A 166 -8.02 6.80 24.13
C PHE A 166 -6.69 7.39 23.64
N ILE A 167 -6.36 7.13 22.38
CA ILE A 167 -5.18 7.68 21.70
C ILE A 167 -5.66 8.70 20.67
N LYS A 168 -5.40 9.99 20.90
CA LYS A 168 -5.87 11.12 20.07
C LYS A 168 -5.44 11.01 18.61
N ALA A 169 -4.27 10.50 18.35
CA ALA A 169 -3.81 10.11 17.03
C ALA A 169 -2.98 8.83 17.19
N PRO A 170 -3.26 7.75 16.46
CA PRO A 170 -2.39 6.59 16.52
C PRO A 170 -1.08 6.96 15.87
N TYR A 171 -0.26 7.64 16.66
CA TYR A 171 1.17 7.84 16.46
C TYR A 171 1.61 7.88 14.98
N ASP A 172 1.98 9.00 14.45
CA ASP A 172 2.67 9.11 13.15
C ASP A 172 2.05 8.38 11.93
N VAL A 173 1.02 7.53 12.13
CA VAL A 173 0.41 6.73 11.07
C VAL A 173 -0.87 7.36 10.53
N ILE A 174 -1.67 8.00 11.38
CA ILE A 174 -2.91 8.68 10.97
C ILE A 174 -2.91 10.09 11.56
N ASN A 175 -3.02 11.08 10.72
CA ASN A 175 -3.18 12.47 11.14
C ASN A 175 -4.46 13.02 10.52
N SER A 176 -5.54 13.01 11.31
CA SER A 176 -6.86 13.46 10.86
C SER A 176 -6.90 14.97 10.58
N GLU A 177 -6.15 15.77 11.33
CA GLU A 177 -6.07 17.23 11.12
C GLU A 177 -5.39 17.56 9.78
N LYS A 178 -4.35 16.81 9.43
CA LYS A 178 -3.64 16.94 8.15
C LYS A 178 -4.23 16.07 7.03
N ARG A 179 -5.32 15.37 7.28
CA ARG A 179 -5.99 14.45 6.35
C ARG A 179 -5.00 13.47 5.69
N LYS A 180 -4.20 12.78 6.52
CA LYS A 180 -3.15 11.86 6.09
C LYS A 180 -3.15 10.57 6.88
N GLY A 181 -2.64 9.53 6.24
CA GLY A 181 -2.30 8.25 6.85
C GLY A 181 -3.30 7.14 6.54
N LEU A 182 -2.76 5.93 6.43
CA LEU A 182 -3.50 4.68 6.33
C LEU A 182 -3.10 3.77 7.49
N PRO A 183 -4.08 3.19 8.23
CA PRO A 183 -3.76 2.32 9.35
C PRO A 183 -3.05 1.05 8.91
N ILE A 184 -1.89 0.77 9.52
CA ILE A 184 -1.19 -0.49 9.32
C ILE A 184 -1.96 -1.58 10.08
N GLY A 185 -2.46 -2.58 9.36
CA GLY A 185 -3.27 -3.67 9.92
C GLY A 185 -4.60 -3.88 9.19
N ASN A 186 -5.04 -2.92 8.38
CA ASN A 186 -6.22 -3.04 7.53
C ASN A 186 -5.90 -3.70 6.19
N LEU A 187 -6.82 -4.54 5.73
CA LEU A 187 -6.74 -5.10 4.38
C LEU A 187 -6.94 -4.01 3.32
N THR A 188 -7.87 -3.09 3.56
CA THR A 188 -8.12 -1.94 2.67
C THR A 188 -6.91 -1.06 2.51
N SER A 189 -6.11 -0.85 3.56
CA SER A 189 -4.88 -0.04 3.48
C SER A 189 -3.86 -0.61 2.49
N GLN A 190 -3.77 -1.94 2.38
CA GLN A 190 -2.87 -2.58 1.42
C GLN A 190 -3.31 -2.33 -0.04
N LEU A 191 -4.61 -2.46 -0.31
CA LEU A 191 -5.16 -2.16 -1.63
C LEU A 191 -5.04 -0.68 -1.96
N PHE A 192 -5.40 0.20 -1.03
CA PHE A 192 -5.33 1.66 -1.21
C PHE A 192 -3.90 2.16 -1.42
N ALA A 193 -2.93 1.55 -0.75
CA ALA A 193 -1.51 1.79 -0.97
C ALA A 193 -1.08 1.48 -2.41
N ASN A 194 -1.53 0.33 -2.94
CA ASN A 194 -1.26 -0.02 -4.34
C ASN A 194 -1.97 0.91 -5.32
N ILE A 195 -3.23 1.28 -5.05
CA ILE A 195 -3.99 2.23 -5.88
C ILE A 195 -3.28 3.60 -5.92
N TYR A 196 -2.82 4.08 -4.78
CA TYR A 196 -2.11 5.35 -4.68
C TYR A 196 -0.82 5.38 -5.49
N LEU A 197 -0.01 4.35 -5.35
CA LEU A 197 1.28 4.25 -6.05
C LEU A 197 1.14 3.78 -7.51
N ASN A 198 -0.04 3.37 -7.95
CA ASN A 198 -0.28 3.06 -9.35
C ASN A 198 -0.15 4.31 -10.23
N GLU A 199 -0.45 5.50 -9.71
CA GLU A 199 -0.21 6.77 -10.42
C GLU A 199 1.30 6.95 -10.70
N LEU A 200 2.16 6.64 -9.72
CA LEU A 200 3.61 6.61 -9.92
C LEU A 200 4.02 5.56 -10.96
N ASP A 201 3.43 4.37 -10.90
CA ASP A 201 3.74 3.29 -11.83
C ASP A 201 3.45 3.69 -13.29
N HIS A 202 2.31 4.34 -13.53
CA HIS A 202 1.95 4.87 -14.85
C HIS A 202 2.86 6.01 -15.27
N PHE A 203 3.18 6.95 -14.40
CA PHE A 203 4.13 8.01 -14.69
C PHE A 203 5.49 7.44 -15.14
N VAL A 204 6.03 6.47 -14.40
CA VAL A 204 7.33 5.86 -14.72
C VAL A 204 7.27 5.06 -16.02
N LYS A 205 6.15 4.34 -16.28
CA LYS A 205 6.04 3.46 -17.44
C LYS A 205 5.59 4.15 -18.72
N GLU A 206 4.70 5.11 -18.64
CA GLU A 206 4.04 5.73 -19.79
C GLU A 206 4.67 7.08 -20.14
N ILE A 207 4.99 7.90 -19.13
CA ILE A 207 5.59 9.23 -19.34
C ILE A 207 7.11 9.11 -19.45
N LEU A 208 7.78 8.57 -18.42
CA LEU A 208 9.24 8.41 -18.43
C LEU A 208 9.72 7.25 -19.31
N ARG A 209 8.82 6.36 -19.73
CA ARG A 209 9.07 5.19 -20.60
C ARG A 209 10.19 4.28 -20.11
N VAL A 210 10.37 4.19 -18.79
CA VAL A 210 11.41 3.36 -18.19
C VAL A 210 11.19 1.90 -18.50
N LYS A 211 12.17 1.25 -19.15
CA LYS A 211 12.07 -0.15 -19.62
C LYS A 211 12.04 -1.13 -18.44
N TRP A 212 12.99 -1.05 -17.53
CA TRP A 212 13.19 -1.99 -16.43
C TRP A 212 12.86 -1.33 -15.09
N TYR A 213 11.60 -1.31 -14.73
CA TYR A 213 11.03 -0.81 -13.51
C TYR A 213 10.30 -1.92 -12.76
N ALA A 214 10.48 -2.00 -11.45
CA ALA A 214 9.78 -2.91 -10.58
C ALA A 214 9.47 -2.25 -9.25
N ARG A 215 8.28 -2.51 -8.68
CA ARG A 215 7.85 -1.99 -7.39
C ARG A 215 7.36 -3.10 -6.44
N TYR A 216 7.79 -3.03 -5.21
CA TYR A 216 7.28 -3.83 -4.11
C TYR A 216 6.80 -2.90 -2.99
N MET A 217 5.52 -2.57 -2.94
CA MET A 217 4.89 -1.54 -2.11
C MET A 217 5.58 -0.19 -2.31
N ASP A 218 6.21 0.36 -1.28
CA ASP A 218 6.95 1.62 -1.25
C ASP A 218 8.42 1.53 -1.68
N ASP A 219 8.94 0.30 -1.81
CA ASP A 219 10.26 0.03 -2.38
C ASP A 219 10.14 -0.16 -3.91
N PHE A 220 10.92 0.57 -4.70
CA PHE A 220 10.95 0.41 -6.16
C PHE A 220 12.34 0.63 -6.74
N LEU A 221 12.56 0.06 -7.90
CA LEU A 221 13.86 0.07 -8.54
C LEU A 221 13.77 0.29 -10.06
N ILE A 222 14.83 0.89 -10.60
CA ILE A 222 15.10 1.06 -12.03
C ILE A 222 16.49 0.51 -12.34
N ILE A 223 16.63 -0.21 -13.44
CA ILE A 223 17.89 -0.76 -13.92
C ILE A 223 18.28 -0.07 -15.23
N HIS A 224 19.51 0.42 -15.33
CA HIS A 224 20.04 1.03 -16.56
C HIS A 224 21.58 1.00 -16.55
N PRO A 225 22.27 0.93 -17.72
CA PRO A 225 23.71 1.03 -17.78
C PRO A 225 24.23 2.46 -17.58
N ASP A 226 23.45 3.47 -17.95
CA ASP A 226 23.82 4.86 -17.78
C ASP A 226 23.39 5.38 -16.40
N ARG A 227 24.39 5.83 -15.62
CA ARG A 227 24.22 6.38 -14.28
C ARG A 227 23.58 7.77 -14.31
N ASN A 228 23.85 8.57 -15.35
CA ASN A 228 23.26 9.90 -15.46
C ASN A 228 21.77 9.82 -15.79
N TYR A 229 21.38 8.94 -16.69
CA TYR A 229 19.97 8.61 -16.93
C TYR A 229 19.24 8.25 -15.61
N LEU A 230 19.86 7.42 -14.75
CA LEU A 230 19.24 7.07 -13.47
C LEU A 230 19.10 8.26 -12.52
N LYS A 231 19.99 9.24 -12.56
CA LYS A 231 19.86 10.48 -11.79
C LYS A 231 18.71 11.33 -12.31
N GLU A 232 18.57 11.49 -13.61
CA GLU A 232 17.44 12.20 -14.24
C GLU A 232 16.10 11.55 -13.88
N MET A 233 16.01 10.22 -13.97
CA MET A 233 14.80 9.48 -13.55
C MET A 233 14.48 9.66 -12.08
N ARG A 234 15.50 9.63 -11.20
CA ARG A 234 15.34 9.92 -9.77
C ARG A 234 14.73 11.29 -9.54
N ASP A 235 15.26 12.31 -10.20
CA ASP A 235 14.84 13.70 -9.99
C ASP A 235 13.43 13.95 -10.54
N ALA A 236 13.09 13.38 -11.70
CA ALA A 236 11.74 13.42 -12.26
C ALA A 236 10.72 12.71 -11.34
N ILE A 237 11.05 11.53 -10.83
CA ILE A 237 10.21 10.77 -9.89
C ILE A 237 10.06 11.55 -8.57
N LYS A 238 11.13 12.18 -8.07
CA LYS A 238 11.07 13.01 -6.87
C LYS A 238 10.05 14.12 -7.02
N MET A 239 10.11 14.86 -8.10
CA MET A 239 9.15 15.93 -8.41
C MET A 239 7.72 15.41 -8.46
N PHE A 240 7.47 14.31 -9.17
CA PHE A 240 6.16 13.69 -9.24
C PHE A 240 5.61 13.28 -7.86
N LEU A 241 6.44 12.63 -7.04
CA LEU A 241 6.06 12.24 -5.68
C LEU A 241 5.70 13.46 -4.83
N GLU A 242 6.49 14.52 -4.87
CA GLU A 242 6.29 15.72 -4.04
C GLU A 242 5.08 16.55 -4.50
N TYR A 243 4.92 16.79 -5.81
CA TYR A 243 3.86 17.65 -6.34
C TYR A 243 2.52 16.95 -6.51
N GLU A 244 2.51 15.73 -7.07
CA GLU A 244 1.26 15.01 -7.37
C GLU A 244 0.79 14.15 -6.20
N LEU A 245 1.70 13.38 -5.61
CA LEU A 245 1.36 12.41 -4.57
C LEU A 245 1.61 12.91 -3.14
N LYS A 246 2.14 14.13 -2.95
CA LYS A 246 2.43 14.70 -1.62
C LYS A 246 3.29 13.77 -0.74
N LEU A 247 4.17 13.00 -1.38
CA LEU A 247 5.10 12.05 -0.75
C LEU A 247 6.54 12.54 -0.86
N LYS A 248 7.42 12.00 0.00
CA LYS A 248 8.85 12.29 -0.02
C LYS A 248 9.67 11.01 -0.06
N PHE A 249 10.81 11.06 -0.72
CA PHE A 249 11.81 9.99 -0.63
C PHE A 249 12.34 9.84 0.78
N HIS A 250 12.65 8.60 1.14
CA HIS A 250 13.40 8.32 2.37
C HIS A 250 14.84 8.85 2.21
N PRO A 251 15.33 9.75 3.12
CA PRO A 251 16.58 10.50 2.93
C PRO A 251 17.83 9.63 2.76
N LYS A 252 17.80 8.41 3.32
CA LYS A 252 18.97 7.49 3.35
C LYS A 252 18.82 6.26 2.45
N LYS A 253 17.68 6.12 1.72
CA LYS A 253 17.41 4.89 0.96
C LYS A 253 17.18 5.12 -0.55
N VAL A 254 17.70 6.21 -1.07
CA VAL A 254 17.76 6.49 -2.49
C VAL A 254 19.20 6.32 -2.96
N ILE A 255 19.49 5.19 -3.60
CA ILE A 255 20.85 4.75 -3.86
C ILE A 255 20.99 4.28 -5.31
N ILE A 256 22.04 4.75 -6.00
CA ILE A 256 22.47 4.19 -7.29
C ILE A 256 23.70 3.34 -7.04
N GLN A 257 23.58 2.04 -7.24
CA GLN A 257 24.70 1.09 -7.04
C GLN A 257 24.93 0.21 -8.27
N ASN A 258 26.16 -0.27 -8.42
CA ASN A 258 26.48 -1.26 -9.42
C ASN A 258 25.86 -2.61 -9.04
N VAL A 259 25.18 -3.29 -9.96
CA VAL A 259 24.51 -4.56 -9.67
C VAL A 259 25.48 -5.72 -9.36
N ARG A 260 26.78 -5.56 -9.66
CA ARG A 260 27.81 -6.54 -9.28
C ARG A 260 28.02 -6.64 -7.76
N THR A 261 27.69 -5.59 -7.01
CA THR A 261 27.80 -5.57 -5.54
C THR A 261 26.62 -6.23 -4.84
N GLY A 262 25.69 -6.83 -5.58
CA GLY A 262 24.46 -7.40 -5.06
C GLY A 262 23.29 -6.41 -5.10
N LEU A 263 22.07 -6.94 -5.19
CA LEU A 263 20.84 -6.17 -5.09
C LEU A 263 20.06 -6.67 -3.87
N PRO A 264 19.95 -5.90 -2.79
CA PRO A 264 18.99 -6.18 -1.75
C PRO A 264 17.58 -5.86 -2.28
N PHE A 265 16.75 -6.90 -2.39
CA PHE A 265 15.35 -6.79 -2.83
C PHE A 265 14.45 -7.56 -1.86
#